data_7414ee5cd9fbb1ac589367912555c937
#
_entry.id   7414ee5cd9fbb1ac589367912555c937
#
_cell.length_a   1.000
_cell.length_b   1.000
_cell.length_c   1.000
_cell.angle_alpha   90.00
_cell.angle_beta   90.00
_cell.angle_gamma   90.00
#
_symmetry.space_group_name_H-M   'P 1'
#
loop_
_entity.id
_entity.type
_entity.pdbx_description
1 polymer ?
#
loop_
_entity_poly.entity_id
_entity_poly.type
_entity_poly.pdbx_seq_one_letter_code
_entity_poly.pdbx_strand_id
1 'polypeptide(L)'
;MIVEDESLIAIDLKFMLEDNGYEVVAQANNGESAIELAFLHKPQLILMDIKMPKLDGLKASKIIEQQLGIPVLFISAYSEKELLLYMKQDNILGYVMKPFSEKNVLPVLEVAFHQIDKFNRLNGEILHKQTQLDKRKVIERAKGLLMQAENISEDEAYRKIRNESMQTQQEMVHIAEQIILNLQVNS
;
A
#
# COMPACT_ATOMS: atom_id res chain seq x y z
N MET A 1 12.96 7.86 -4.00
CA MET A 1 14.26 7.25 -4.33
C MET A 1 14.54 7.45 -5.81
N ILE A 2 15.81 7.62 -6.20
CA ILE A 2 16.25 7.76 -7.59
C ILE A 2 17.07 6.52 -7.98
N VAL A 3 16.87 6.02 -9.22
CA VAL A 3 17.64 4.91 -9.79
C VAL A 3 18.08 5.31 -11.20
N GLU A 4 19.36 5.60 -11.34
CA GLU A 4 19.96 6.17 -12.56
C GLU A 4 21.46 5.82 -12.58
N ASP A 5 21.95 5.23 -13.68
CA ASP A 5 23.35 4.84 -13.80
C ASP A 5 24.27 5.97 -14.22
N GLU A 6 23.75 7.02 -14.86
CA GLU A 6 24.50 8.21 -15.20
C GLU A 6 24.56 9.18 -14.01
N SER A 7 25.71 9.23 -13.32
CA SER A 7 25.88 10.00 -12.09
C SER A 7 25.52 11.48 -12.20
N LEU A 8 25.78 12.12 -13.35
CA LEU A 8 25.43 13.54 -13.56
C LEU A 8 23.92 13.72 -13.61
N ILE A 9 23.21 12.84 -14.30
CA ILE A 9 21.75 12.85 -14.39
C ILE A 9 21.14 12.61 -13.01
N ALA A 10 21.66 11.64 -12.24
CA ALA A 10 21.21 11.36 -10.89
C ALA A 10 21.36 12.55 -9.94
N ILE A 11 22.48 13.29 -10.05
CA ILE A 11 22.76 14.49 -9.25
C ILE A 11 21.80 15.63 -9.63
N ASP A 12 21.63 15.91 -10.91
CA ASP A 12 20.71 16.96 -11.40
C ASP A 12 19.27 16.68 -10.96
N LEU A 13 18.84 15.43 -11.09
CA LEU A 13 17.51 14.99 -10.66
C LEU A 13 17.34 15.13 -9.14
N LYS A 14 18.38 14.79 -8.36
CA LYS A 14 18.34 14.95 -6.91
C LYS A 14 18.18 16.42 -6.52
N PHE A 15 19.01 17.32 -7.05
CA PHE A 15 18.90 18.74 -6.74
C PHE A 15 17.53 19.29 -7.13
N MET A 16 17.04 18.98 -8.33
CA MET A 16 15.72 19.40 -8.79
C MET A 16 14.62 18.97 -7.80
N LEU A 17 14.66 17.74 -7.31
CA LEU A 17 13.66 17.23 -6.38
C LEU A 17 13.75 17.89 -5.01
N GLU A 18 14.97 18.01 -4.45
CA GLU A 18 15.19 18.57 -3.13
C GLU A 18 14.86 20.08 -3.11
N ASP A 19 15.18 20.83 -4.16
CA ASP A 19 14.82 22.25 -4.31
C ASP A 19 13.29 22.47 -4.37
N ASN A 20 12.56 21.45 -4.80
CA ASN A 20 11.09 21.47 -4.84
C ASN A 20 10.41 20.75 -3.65
N GLY A 21 11.17 20.48 -2.57
CA GLY A 21 10.65 20.00 -1.30
C GLY A 21 10.44 18.48 -1.21
N TYR A 22 10.96 17.70 -2.16
CA TYR A 22 10.94 16.23 -2.09
C TYR A 22 12.19 15.73 -1.38
N GLU A 23 12.04 14.73 -0.52
CA GLU A 23 13.15 14.04 0.14
C GLU A 23 13.66 12.88 -0.72
N VAL A 24 14.95 12.90 -1.08
CA VAL A 24 15.60 11.81 -1.80
C VAL A 24 16.27 10.85 -0.80
N VAL A 25 15.53 9.85 -0.33
CA VAL A 25 15.96 8.92 0.73
C VAL A 25 17.07 7.97 0.31
N ALA A 26 17.25 7.68 -0.99
CA ALA A 26 18.32 6.83 -1.52
C ALA A 26 18.56 7.07 -3.00
N GLN A 27 19.77 6.71 -3.47
CA GLN A 27 20.15 6.69 -4.87
C GLN A 27 20.78 5.34 -5.21
N ALA A 28 20.36 4.73 -6.32
CA ALA A 28 20.92 3.52 -6.87
C ALA A 28 21.39 3.73 -8.31
N ASN A 29 22.34 2.96 -8.79
CA ASN A 29 22.90 3.04 -10.14
C ASN A 29 22.66 1.78 -10.99
N ASN A 30 21.84 0.87 -10.53
CA ASN A 30 21.40 -0.33 -11.24
C ASN A 30 20.20 -0.96 -10.54
N GLY A 31 19.52 -1.90 -11.22
CA GLY A 31 18.33 -2.54 -10.70
C GLY A 31 18.54 -3.41 -9.46
N GLU A 32 19.72 -4.04 -9.28
CA GLU A 32 20.00 -4.87 -8.10
C GLU A 32 20.07 -3.98 -6.85
N SER A 33 20.88 -2.93 -6.88
CA SER A 33 20.98 -1.96 -5.77
C SER A 33 19.65 -1.20 -5.55
N ALA A 34 18.85 -1.02 -6.59
CA ALA A 34 17.52 -0.44 -6.45
C ALA A 34 16.59 -1.30 -5.58
N ILE A 35 16.59 -2.61 -5.78
CA ILE A 35 15.78 -3.55 -4.98
C ILE A 35 16.24 -3.53 -3.52
N GLU A 36 17.54 -3.61 -3.26
CA GLU A 36 18.12 -3.60 -1.90
C GLU A 36 17.76 -2.30 -1.16
N LEU A 37 17.96 -1.14 -1.80
CA LEU A 37 17.67 0.15 -1.20
C LEU A 37 16.17 0.41 -1.05
N ALA A 38 15.34 -0.08 -1.97
CA ALA A 38 13.88 -0.01 -1.84
C ALA A 38 13.40 -0.80 -0.62
N PHE A 39 13.97 -1.98 -0.37
CA PHE A 39 13.65 -2.78 0.80
C PHE A 39 14.07 -2.09 2.11
N LEU A 40 15.26 -1.47 2.13
CA LEU A 40 15.81 -0.80 3.30
C LEU A 40 15.07 0.50 3.64
N HIS A 41 14.85 1.35 2.63
CA HIS A 41 14.33 2.71 2.83
C HIS A 41 12.83 2.85 2.65
N LYS A 42 12.16 1.88 2.00
CA LYS A 42 10.71 1.86 1.71
C LYS A 42 10.19 3.21 1.19
N PRO A 43 10.74 3.71 0.07
CA PRO A 43 10.35 5.00 -0.49
C PRO A 43 8.88 4.99 -0.92
N GLN A 44 8.22 6.14 -0.88
CA GLN A 44 6.84 6.28 -1.36
C GLN A 44 6.74 6.14 -2.89
N LEU A 45 7.81 6.53 -3.60
CA LEU A 45 7.91 6.51 -5.06
C LEU A 45 9.36 6.29 -5.48
N ILE A 46 9.56 5.56 -6.56
CA ILE A 46 10.87 5.38 -7.20
C ILE A 46 10.85 6.03 -8.57
N LEU A 47 11.78 6.94 -8.81
CA LEU A 47 12.13 7.45 -10.15
C LEU A 47 13.22 6.54 -10.69
N MET A 48 12.99 5.87 -11.82
CA MET A 48 13.86 4.80 -12.30
C MET A 48 14.13 4.92 -13.80
N ASP A 49 15.41 4.91 -14.19
CA ASP A 49 15.73 4.68 -15.61
C ASP A 49 15.45 3.22 -15.98
N ILE A 50 15.07 3.02 -17.23
CA ILE A 50 14.82 1.69 -17.79
C ILE A 50 16.13 1.02 -18.17
N LYS A 51 17.03 1.74 -18.83
CA LYS A 51 18.31 1.20 -19.32
C LYS A 51 19.40 1.38 -18.29
N MET A 52 19.71 0.34 -17.59
CA MET A 52 20.80 0.32 -16.60
C MET A 52 21.61 -0.98 -16.70
N PRO A 53 22.88 -0.97 -16.26
CA PRO A 53 23.72 -2.17 -16.21
C PRO A 53 23.18 -3.19 -15.21
N LYS A 54 23.65 -4.43 -15.32
CA LYS A 54 23.29 -5.61 -14.50
C LYS A 54 21.82 -5.99 -14.64
N LEU A 55 20.93 -5.37 -13.90
CA LEU A 55 19.49 -5.57 -13.95
C LEU A 55 18.81 -4.30 -14.47
N ASP A 56 18.04 -4.43 -15.57
CA ASP A 56 17.29 -3.31 -16.15
C ASP A 56 16.12 -2.87 -15.24
N GLY A 57 15.70 -1.60 -15.42
CA GLY A 57 14.68 -0.99 -14.58
C GLY A 57 13.32 -1.68 -14.67
N LEU A 58 12.96 -2.27 -15.81
CA LEU A 58 11.68 -2.98 -15.97
C LEU A 58 11.62 -4.25 -15.13
N LYS A 59 12.71 -5.02 -15.10
CA LYS A 59 12.78 -6.21 -14.26
C LYS A 59 12.86 -5.85 -12.79
N ALA A 60 13.65 -4.83 -12.45
CA ALA A 60 13.75 -4.34 -11.08
C ALA A 60 12.39 -3.84 -10.56
N SER A 61 11.66 -3.04 -11.34
CA SER A 61 10.34 -2.52 -10.96
C SER A 61 9.34 -3.64 -10.68
N LYS A 62 9.33 -4.69 -11.50
CA LYS A 62 8.45 -5.84 -11.29
C LYS A 62 8.74 -6.59 -9.99
N ILE A 63 10.01 -6.76 -9.64
CA ILE A 63 10.40 -7.40 -8.37
C ILE A 63 9.98 -6.52 -7.19
N ILE A 64 10.24 -5.21 -7.28
CA ILE A 64 9.88 -4.23 -6.25
C ILE A 64 8.36 -4.21 -6.03
N GLU A 65 7.58 -4.23 -7.13
CA GLU A 65 6.12 -4.32 -7.06
C GLU A 65 5.66 -5.56 -6.30
N GLN A 66 6.12 -6.73 -6.74
CA GLN A 66 5.69 -8.01 -6.17
C GLN A 66 6.04 -8.17 -4.69
N GLN A 67 7.18 -7.61 -4.27
CA GLN A 67 7.67 -7.79 -2.90
C GLN A 67 7.30 -6.65 -1.95
N LEU A 68 7.21 -5.43 -2.46
CA LEU A 68 7.07 -4.22 -1.65
C LEU A 68 5.83 -3.37 -1.98
N GLY A 69 5.23 -3.56 -3.16
CA GLY A 69 4.11 -2.75 -3.62
C GLY A 69 4.47 -1.26 -3.84
N ILE A 70 5.76 -0.95 -4.02
CA ILE A 70 6.23 0.43 -4.19
C ILE A 70 6.04 0.83 -5.66
N PRO A 71 5.35 1.95 -5.93
CA PRO A 71 5.13 2.43 -7.28
C PRO A 71 6.40 3.02 -7.91
N VAL A 72 6.47 2.91 -9.25
CA VAL A 72 7.60 3.39 -10.05
C VAL A 72 7.13 4.40 -11.09
N LEU A 73 7.88 5.47 -11.24
CA LEU A 73 7.81 6.42 -12.33
C LEU A 73 9.08 6.29 -13.17
N PHE A 74 8.95 5.91 -14.43
CA PHE A 74 10.11 5.77 -15.30
C PHE A 74 10.62 7.11 -15.84
N ILE A 75 11.94 7.23 -15.92
CA ILE A 75 12.64 8.29 -16.68
C ILE A 75 13.40 7.58 -17.78
N SER A 76 13.11 7.88 -19.05
CA SER A 76 13.68 7.11 -20.15
C SER A 76 13.88 7.90 -21.41
N ALA A 77 14.89 7.51 -22.19
CA ALA A 77 15.09 7.97 -23.56
C ALA A 77 14.30 7.16 -24.61
N TYR A 78 13.49 6.16 -24.17
CA TYR A 78 12.67 5.35 -25.09
C TYR A 78 11.55 6.15 -25.74
N SER A 79 11.20 5.76 -26.97
CA SER A 79 10.04 6.30 -27.66
C SER A 79 8.72 5.89 -26.96
N GLU A 80 7.69 6.75 -27.09
CA GLU A 80 6.35 6.49 -26.54
C GLU A 80 5.80 5.10 -26.92
N LYS A 81 6.07 4.61 -28.13
CA LYS A 81 5.58 3.31 -28.61
C LYS A 81 6.17 2.13 -27.83
N GLU A 82 7.43 2.21 -27.45
CA GLU A 82 8.08 1.15 -26.68
C GLU A 82 7.62 1.19 -25.21
N LEU A 83 7.45 2.38 -24.64
CA LEU A 83 6.96 2.55 -23.28
C LEU A 83 5.52 2.07 -23.09
N LEU A 84 4.62 2.29 -24.07
CA LEU A 84 3.23 1.83 -24.02
C LEU A 84 3.09 0.31 -23.85
N LEU A 85 4.06 -0.48 -24.32
CA LEU A 85 4.07 -1.94 -24.12
C LEU A 85 4.35 -2.33 -22.67
N TYR A 86 5.08 -1.50 -21.93
CA TYR A 86 5.47 -1.76 -20.55
C TYR A 86 4.51 -1.14 -19.53
N MET A 87 3.77 -0.09 -19.89
CA MET A 87 2.79 0.60 -19.02
C MET A 87 1.56 -0.23 -18.63
N LYS A 88 1.48 -1.48 -19.05
CA LYS A 88 0.40 -2.40 -18.63
C LYS A 88 0.63 -3.04 -17.25
N GLN A 89 1.72 -2.68 -16.58
CA GLN A 89 2.01 -3.14 -15.21
C GLN A 89 1.35 -2.20 -14.19
N ASP A 90 0.73 -2.75 -13.18
CA ASP A 90 -0.12 -2.01 -12.24
C ASP A 90 0.64 -1.01 -11.36
N ASN A 91 1.94 -1.21 -11.15
CA ASN A 91 2.77 -0.33 -10.32
C ASN A 91 3.44 0.84 -11.06
N ILE A 92 3.26 0.94 -12.38
CA ILE A 92 3.84 2.03 -13.17
C ILE A 92 2.87 3.21 -13.19
N LEU A 93 3.20 4.27 -12.47
CA LEU A 93 2.36 5.48 -12.40
C LEU A 93 2.52 6.41 -13.59
N GLY A 94 3.55 6.21 -14.41
CA GLY A 94 3.81 7.03 -15.58
C GLY A 94 5.27 6.99 -16.01
N TYR A 95 5.60 7.91 -16.91
CA TYR A 95 6.97 8.08 -17.38
C TYR A 95 7.28 9.55 -17.71
N VAL A 96 8.55 9.88 -17.67
CA VAL A 96 9.12 11.16 -18.14
C VAL A 96 10.17 10.86 -19.19
N MET A 97 10.11 11.55 -20.32
CA MET A 97 11.09 11.38 -21.40
C MET A 97 12.35 12.21 -21.12
N LYS A 98 13.52 11.61 -21.36
CA LYS A 98 14.80 12.34 -21.42
C LYS A 98 14.92 13.09 -22.78
N PRO A 99 15.45 14.34 -22.84
CA PRO A 99 15.94 15.13 -21.70
C PRO A 99 14.79 15.69 -20.87
N PHE A 100 14.94 15.65 -19.54
CA PHE A 100 13.92 16.16 -18.63
C PHE A 100 14.25 17.56 -18.11
N SER A 101 13.25 18.21 -17.57
CA SER A 101 13.34 19.51 -16.90
C SER A 101 12.29 19.57 -15.77
N GLU A 102 12.38 20.53 -14.88
CA GLU A 102 11.36 20.75 -13.84
C GLU A 102 9.94 20.79 -14.42
N LYS A 103 9.76 21.45 -15.57
CA LYS A 103 8.46 21.65 -16.21
C LYS A 103 7.77 20.35 -16.64
N ASN A 104 8.52 19.29 -16.91
CA ASN A 104 7.94 17.99 -17.29
C ASN A 104 8.03 16.93 -16.20
N VAL A 105 8.97 17.04 -15.26
CA VAL A 105 9.10 16.10 -14.14
C VAL A 105 8.08 16.40 -13.03
N LEU A 106 8.04 17.66 -12.56
CA LEU A 106 7.23 18.02 -11.39
C LEU A 106 5.72 17.78 -11.57
N PRO A 107 5.08 18.15 -12.71
CA PRO A 107 3.66 17.86 -12.88
C PRO A 107 3.35 16.36 -12.87
N VAL A 108 4.23 15.51 -13.40
CA VAL A 108 4.04 14.05 -13.40
C VAL A 108 4.19 13.50 -11.99
N LEU A 109 5.15 14.04 -11.19
CA LEU A 109 5.31 13.68 -9.78
C LEU A 109 4.08 14.04 -8.94
N GLU A 110 3.55 15.26 -9.11
CA GLU A 110 2.33 15.69 -8.41
C GLU A 110 1.16 14.75 -8.69
N VAL A 111 0.96 14.37 -9.96
CA VAL A 111 -0.07 13.39 -10.34
C VAL A 111 0.21 12.02 -9.71
N ALA A 112 1.47 11.57 -9.72
CA ALA A 112 1.85 10.29 -9.15
C ALA A 112 1.59 10.25 -7.63
N PHE A 113 2.01 11.27 -6.88
CA PHE A 113 1.74 11.36 -5.45
C PHE A 113 0.25 11.45 -5.13
N HIS A 114 -0.51 12.21 -5.91
CA HIS A 114 -1.96 12.25 -5.75
C HIS A 114 -2.63 10.86 -5.96
N GLN A 115 -2.16 10.09 -6.94
CA GLN A 115 -2.63 8.72 -7.17
C GLN A 115 -2.26 7.79 -6.01
N ILE A 116 -1.04 7.89 -5.46
CA ILE A 116 -0.58 7.13 -4.29
C ILE A 116 -1.48 7.43 -3.08
N ASP A 117 -1.73 8.70 -2.79
CA ASP A 117 -2.56 9.11 -1.67
C ASP A 117 -4.01 8.62 -1.82
N LYS A 118 -4.56 8.72 -3.02
CA LYS A 118 -5.90 8.18 -3.32
C LYS A 118 -5.96 6.68 -3.10
N PHE A 119 -4.97 5.94 -3.58
CA PHE A 119 -4.90 4.49 -3.42
C PHE A 119 -4.79 4.09 -1.94
N ASN A 120 -3.92 4.75 -1.19
CA ASN A 120 -3.73 4.51 0.25
C ASN A 120 -5.03 4.78 1.04
N ARG A 121 -5.74 5.87 0.71
CA ARG A 121 -7.03 6.19 1.33
C ARG A 121 -8.07 5.11 1.04
N LEU A 122 -8.21 4.69 -0.22
CA LEU A 122 -9.17 3.65 -0.60
C LEU A 122 -8.87 2.31 0.08
N ASN A 123 -7.60 1.93 0.16
CA ASN A 123 -7.19 0.72 0.87
C ASN A 123 -7.51 0.81 2.37
N GLY A 124 -7.30 1.96 3.00
CA GLY A 124 -7.68 2.21 4.39
C GLY A 124 -9.20 2.06 4.62
N GLU A 125 -10.01 2.59 3.72
CA GLU A 125 -11.48 2.45 3.78
C GLU A 125 -11.93 0.99 3.62
N ILE A 126 -11.31 0.25 2.69
CA ILE A 126 -11.60 -1.17 2.48
C ILE A 126 -11.25 -1.97 3.72
N LEU A 127 -10.06 -1.77 4.29
CA LEU A 127 -9.62 -2.48 5.50
C LEU A 127 -10.54 -2.17 6.69
N HIS A 128 -10.95 -0.91 6.85
CA HIS A 128 -11.88 -0.52 7.90
C HIS A 128 -13.24 -1.22 7.75
N LYS A 129 -13.81 -1.23 6.55
CA LYS A 129 -15.08 -1.92 6.26
C LYS A 129 -14.97 -3.43 6.49
N GLN A 130 -13.85 -4.04 6.08
CA GLN A 130 -13.61 -5.47 6.30
C GLN A 130 -13.57 -5.80 7.80
N THR A 131 -12.83 -5.00 8.57
CA THR A 131 -12.78 -5.16 10.04
C THR A 131 -14.16 -5.03 10.68
N GLN A 132 -14.98 -4.09 10.24
CA GLN A 132 -16.36 -3.95 10.74
C GLN A 132 -17.25 -5.16 10.41
N LEU A 133 -17.12 -5.70 9.19
CA LEU A 133 -17.85 -6.90 8.79
C LEU A 133 -17.43 -8.12 9.63
N ASP A 134 -16.15 -8.27 9.90
CA ASP A 134 -15.65 -9.39 10.69
C ASP A 134 -16.07 -9.25 12.17
N LYS A 135 -16.04 -8.06 12.76
CA LYS A 135 -16.61 -7.78 14.08
C LYS A 135 -18.11 -8.16 14.13
N ARG A 136 -18.87 -7.81 13.11
CA ARG A 136 -20.31 -8.15 13.03
C ARG A 136 -20.53 -9.65 12.96
N LYS A 137 -19.75 -10.39 12.15
CA LYS A 137 -19.87 -11.87 12.08
C LYS A 137 -19.61 -12.55 13.42
N VAL A 138 -18.63 -12.06 14.19
CA VAL A 138 -18.34 -12.58 15.53
C VAL A 138 -19.53 -12.37 16.47
N ILE A 139 -20.12 -11.17 16.48
CA ILE A 139 -21.28 -10.86 17.31
C ILE A 139 -22.50 -11.72 16.90
N GLU A 140 -22.77 -11.85 15.59
CA GLU A 140 -23.86 -12.71 15.10
C GLU A 140 -23.67 -14.18 15.50
N ARG A 141 -22.44 -14.68 15.44
CA ARG A 141 -22.12 -16.05 15.89
C ARG A 141 -22.35 -16.22 17.39
N ALA A 142 -21.94 -15.27 18.21
CA ALA A 142 -22.18 -15.29 19.66
C ALA A 142 -23.68 -15.27 19.99
N LYS A 143 -24.46 -14.42 19.30
CA LYS A 143 -25.93 -14.38 19.41
C LYS A 143 -26.53 -15.75 19.13
N GLY A 144 -26.16 -16.37 17.99
CA GLY A 144 -26.66 -17.69 17.62
C GLY A 144 -26.38 -18.76 18.67
N LEU A 145 -25.17 -18.76 19.26
CA LEU A 145 -24.83 -19.70 20.34
C LEU A 145 -25.60 -19.43 21.62
N LEU A 146 -25.78 -18.17 22.04
CA LEU A 146 -26.61 -17.83 23.20
C LEU A 146 -28.08 -18.21 23.02
N MET A 147 -28.64 -17.98 21.83
CA MET A 147 -30.03 -18.40 21.52
C MET A 147 -30.20 -19.88 21.69
N GLN A 148 -29.25 -20.68 21.24
CA GLN A 148 -29.29 -22.15 21.38
C GLN A 148 -29.05 -22.64 22.81
N ALA A 149 -28.08 -22.07 23.50
CA ALA A 149 -27.69 -22.49 24.85
C ALA A 149 -28.72 -22.12 25.92
N GLU A 150 -29.34 -20.95 25.79
CA GLU A 150 -30.24 -20.40 26.82
C GLU A 150 -31.71 -20.38 26.38
N ASN A 151 -32.03 -20.83 25.16
CA ASN A 151 -33.38 -20.81 24.58
C ASN A 151 -34.06 -19.43 24.62
N ILE A 152 -33.31 -18.38 24.26
CA ILE A 152 -33.72 -16.99 24.25
C ILE A 152 -33.87 -16.45 22.82
N SER A 153 -34.59 -15.35 22.66
CA SER A 153 -34.76 -14.66 21.37
C SER A 153 -33.46 -13.95 20.93
N GLU A 154 -33.41 -13.60 19.64
CA GLU A 154 -32.28 -12.84 19.07
C GLU A 154 -32.09 -11.48 19.77
N ASP A 155 -33.19 -10.77 20.05
CA ASP A 155 -33.16 -9.50 20.73
C ASP A 155 -32.65 -9.61 22.18
N GLU A 156 -32.98 -10.69 22.87
CA GLU A 156 -32.47 -10.94 24.22
C GLU A 156 -30.99 -11.28 24.22
N ALA A 157 -30.53 -12.11 23.26
CA ALA A 157 -29.13 -12.42 23.09
C ALA A 157 -28.29 -11.16 22.78
N TYR A 158 -28.79 -10.30 21.87
CA TYR A 158 -28.15 -9.02 21.57
C TYR A 158 -28.06 -8.09 22.79
N ARG A 159 -29.18 -7.93 23.53
CA ARG A 159 -29.21 -7.13 24.76
C ARG A 159 -28.23 -7.64 25.80
N LYS A 160 -28.08 -8.95 25.93
CA LYS A 160 -27.15 -9.58 26.87
C LYS A 160 -25.69 -9.20 26.54
N ILE A 161 -25.25 -9.38 25.30
CA ILE A 161 -23.92 -9.00 24.83
C ILE A 161 -23.69 -7.49 25.04
N ARG A 162 -24.67 -6.66 24.68
CA ARG A 162 -24.59 -5.20 24.82
C ARG A 162 -24.48 -4.75 26.29
N ASN A 163 -25.31 -5.29 27.18
CA ASN A 163 -25.30 -4.95 28.58
C ASN A 163 -23.95 -5.32 29.24
N GLU A 164 -23.41 -6.50 28.94
CA GLU A 164 -22.12 -6.94 29.42
C GLU A 164 -20.99 -6.05 28.90
N SER A 165 -21.01 -5.67 27.62
CA SER A 165 -20.11 -4.69 27.03
C SER A 165 -20.14 -3.34 27.77
N MET A 166 -21.33 -2.85 28.10
CA MET A 166 -21.49 -1.59 28.84
C MET A 166 -21.00 -1.69 30.29
N GLN A 167 -21.26 -2.81 30.99
CA GLN A 167 -20.84 -3.02 32.37
C GLN A 167 -19.32 -3.19 32.50
N THR A 168 -18.70 -3.88 31.54
CA THR A 168 -17.26 -4.16 31.55
C THR A 168 -16.44 -3.10 30.83
N GLN A 169 -17.09 -2.13 30.15
CA GLN A 169 -16.45 -1.10 29.31
C GLN A 169 -15.57 -1.71 28.20
N GLN A 170 -15.92 -2.90 27.72
CA GLN A 170 -15.23 -3.58 26.63
C GLN A 170 -16.06 -3.49 25.33
N GLU A 171 -15.39 -3.63 24.17
CA GLU A 171 -16.11 -3.69 22.89
C GLU A 171 -16.99 -4.94 22.84
N MET A 172 -18.19 -4.82 22.22
CA MET A 172 -19.11 -5.96 22.04
C MET A 172 -18.48 -7.17 21.36
N VAL A 173 -17.50 -6.97 20.49
CA VAL A 173 -16.79 -8.06 19.82
C VAL A 173 -15.98 -8.90 20.81
N HIS A 174 -15.33 -8.29 21.80
CA HIS A 174 -14.59 -9.00 22.85
C HIS A 174 -15.50 -9.85 23.72
N ILE A 175 -16.65 -9.29 24.11
CA ILE A 175 -17.67 -10.06 24.85
C ILE A 175 -18.18 -11.24 24.01
N ALA A 176 -18.43 -11.01 22.72
CA ALA A 176 -18.85 -12.05 21.81
C ALA A 176 -17.81 -13.17 21.66
N GLU A 177 -16.53 -12.83 21.56
CA GLU A 177 -15.41 -13.80 21.54
C GLU A 177 -15.36 -14.64 22.82
N GLN A 178 -15.52 -14.02 23.99
CA GLN A 178 -15.55 -14.72 25.29
C GLN A 178 -16.73 -15.69 25.38
N ILE A 179 -17.91 -15.27 24.93
CA ILE A 179 -19.10 -16.12 24.89
C ILE A 179 -18.88 -17.33 23.99
N ILE A 180 -18.32 -17.12 22.78
CA ILE A 180 -18.02 -18.20 21.86
C ILE A 180 -17.06 -19.21 22.48
N LEU A 181 -15.97 -18.73 23.12
CA LEU A 181 -14.99 -19.58 23.78
C LEU A 181 -15.63 -20.41 24.93
N ASN A 182 -16.40 -19.75 25.80
CA ASN A 182 -17.03 -20.39 26.95
C ASN A 182 -18.04 -21.47 26.56
N LEU A 183 -18.85 -21.24 25.50
CA LEU A 183 -19.85 -22.17 25.05
C LEU A 183 -19.27 -23.33 24.21
N GLN A 184 -18.11 -23.13 23.56
CA GLN A 184 -17.43 -24.21 22.83
C GLN A 184 -16.61 -25.16 23.72
N VAL A 185 -16.16 -24.71 24.90
CA VAL A 185 -15.43 -25.54 25.88
C VAL A 185 -16.38 -26.44 26.67
N ASN A 186 -17.66 -26.05 26.76
CA ASN A 186 -18.69 -26.78 27.56
C ASN A 186 -19.62 -27.67 26.71
N SER A 187 -19.35 -27.82 25.40
CA SER A 187 -20.06 -28.72 24.47
C SER A 187 -19.21 -29.90 24.08
#